data_862251474db2017dcf5a731f7f23adce
#
_entry.id   862251474db2017dcf5a731f7f23adce
#
_cell.length_a   1.000
_cell.length_b   1.000
_cell.length_c   1.000
_cell.angle_alpha   90.00
_cell.angle_beta   90.00
_cell.angle_gamma   90.00
#
_symmetry.space_group_name_H-M   'P 1'
#
loop_
_entity.id
_entity.type
_entity.pdbx_description
1 polymer ?
#
loop_
_entity_poly.entity_id
_entity_poly.type
_entity_poly.pdbx_seq_one_letter_code
_entity_poly.pdbx_strand_id
1 'polypeptide(L)'
;MGIFGGLFRYKPTTFNNKKILRLLTGGPIFSLFFTLTFFVKIEFFQYFSLFNFSIFLITAVPFNFNGFMNDGYNIYKLVTKDYIFEMYYIVSNSLLNKYNQSTFLNSNEVCKIIKKNKELPLYVLNTFLLYVIYEYLIDKNNRKLKLIYPILSKEDKILNNKSYLQNFYLANLYMIEYILSVDNKQTFKKINLKILDSISRSRIKYLNFKCLKSADDEISQSMTEFSNIIKNYSDQTSTMIIAEKQWVQN
;
A
#
# COMPACT_ATOMS: atom_id res chain seq x y z
N MET A 1 -5.25 -9.28 5.29
CA MET A 1 -4.89 -10.40 6.18
C MET A 1 -3.57 -10.06 6.85
N GLY A 2 -3.59 -9.57 8.09
CA GLY A 2 -2.40 -9.42 8.93
C GLY A 2 -2.41 -10.54 9.95
N ILE A 3 -1.79 -11.68 9.64
CA ILE A 3 -1.81 -12.84 10.54
C ILE A 3 -0.72 -12.74 11.63
N PHE A 4 0.34 -11.99 11.42
CA PHE A 4 1.44 -11.82 12.37
C PHE A 4 2.09 -10.45 12.19
N GLY A 5 1.54 -9.44 12.81
CA GLY A 5 2.19 -8.12 12.85
C GLY A 5 1.23 -7.09 13.40
N GLY A 6 1.50 -6.60 14.58
CA GLY A 6 0.87 -5.40 15.06
C GLY A 6 1.18 -4.27 14.08
N LEU A 7 0.17 -3.72 13.43
CA LEU A 7 0.29 -2.49 12.65
C LEU A 7 0.58 -1.36 13.64
N PHE A 8 1.86 -1.11 13.90
CA PHE A 8 2.28 0.05 14.65
C PHE A 8 2.04 1.30 13.81
N ARG A 9 1.01 2.05 14.16
CA ARG A 9 0.76 3.38 13.62
C ARG A 9 1.73 4.35 14.29
N TYR A 10 2.86 4.57 13.68
CA TYR A 10 3.75 5.66 14.06
C TYR A 10 3.17 6.97 13.52
N LYS A 11 2.98 7.97 14.41
CA LYS A 11 2.68 9.36 14.01
C LYS A 11 4.00 10.12 13.88
N PRO A 12 4.64 10.14 12.72
CA PRO A 12 5.83 10.96 12.56
C PRO A 12 5.39 12.41 12.32
N THR A 13 5.71 13.28 13.22
CA THR A 13 5.79 14.72 12.93
C THR A 13 7.01 15.00 12.04
N THR A 14 8.03 14.14 12.09
CA THR A 14 9.22 14.14 11.23
C THR A 14 9.71 12.71 11.08
N PHE A 15 10.14 12.36 9.85
CA PHE A 15 10.76 11.06 9.59
C PHE A 15 12.08 10.97 10.39
N ASN A 16 12.14 10.04 11.31
CA ASN A 16 13.31 9.81 12.14
C ASN A 16 13.73 8.35 12.10
N ASN A 17 14.73 8.06 11.26
CA ASN A 17 15.25 6.71 11.04
C ASN A 17 15.62 6.00 12.35
N LYS A 18 16.17 6.72 13.35
CA LYS A 18 16.55 6.13 14.64
C LYS A 18 15.33 5.66 15.45
N LYS A 19 14.23 6.42 15.43
CA LYS A 19 12.99 6.00 16.12
C LYS A 19 12.34 4.81 15.43
N ILE A 20 12.29 4.82 14.10
CA ILE A 20 11.74 3.72 13.33
C ILE A 20 12.58 2.46 13.51
N LEU A 21 13.90 2.59 13.46
CA LEU A 21 14.82 1.47 13.69
C LEU A 21 14.61 0.86 15.08
N ARG A 22 14.50 1.66 16.14
CA ARG A 22 14.20 1.16 17.49
C ARG A 22 12.88 0.41 17.58
N LEU A 23 11.87 0.88 16.85
CA LEU A 23 10.55 0.24 16.83
C LEU A 23 10.61 -1.12 16.11
N LEU A 24 11.28 -1.18 14.96
CA LEU A 24 11.44 -2.41 14.18
C LEU A 24 12.33 -3.44 14.88
N THR A 25 13.36 -3.00 15.60
CA THR A 25 14.25 -3.91 16.33
C THR A 25 13.60 -4.48 17.59
N GLY A 26 12.56 -3.86 18.12
CA GLY A 26 11.90 -4.29 19.35
C GLY A 26 11.40 -5.73 19.29
N GLY A 27 10.66 -6.10 18.24
CA GLY A 27 10.13 -7.46 18.06
C GLY A 27 11.23 -8.54 18.03
N PRO A 28 12.21 -8.45 17.10
CA PRO A 28 13.33 -9.38 17.06
C PRO A 28 14.12 -9.47 18.36
N ILE A 29 14.44 -8.34 19.00
CA ILE A 29 15.18 -8.33 20.28
C ILE A 29 14.39 -9.03 21.39
N PHE A 30 13.08 -8.77 21.49
CA PHE A 30 12.23 -9.45 22.48
C PHE A 30 12.20 -10.96 22.26
N SER A 31 12.01 -11.39 21.02
CA SER A 31 12.03 -12.84 20.68
C SER A 31 13.37 -13.48 20.99
N LEU A 32 14.49 -12.79 20.70
CA LEU A 32 15.82 -13.26 21.06
C LEU A 32 15.99 -13.36 22.57
N PHE A 33 15.51 -12.38 23.33
CA PHE A 33 15.58 -12.41 24.80
C PHE A 33 14.86 -13.62 25.39
N PHE A 34 13.64 -13.93 24.91
CA PHE A 34 12.90 -15.10 25.36
C PHE A 34 13.51 -16.43 24.92
N THR A 35 14.39 -16.44 23.91
CA THR A 35 15.16 -17.62 23.56
C THR A 35 16.09 -18.06 24.70
N LEU A 36 16.55 -17.14 25.56
CA LEU A 36 17.38 -17.47 26.71
C LEU A 36 16.68 -18.35 27.76
N THR A 37 15.36 -18.45 27.73
CA THR A 37 14.60 -19.37 28.59
C THR A 37 14.93 -20.85 28.31
N PHE A 38 15.62 -21.17 27.22
CA PHE A 38 16.12 -22.50 26.90
C PHE A 38 16.97 -23.11 28.03
N PHE A 39 17.70 -22.28 28.76
CA PHE A 39 18.55 -22.71 29.87
C PHE A 39 17.77 -23.11 31.12
N VAL A 40 16.48 -22.82 31.17
CA VAL A 40 15.60 -23.31 32.25
C VAL A 40 15.27 -24.77 31.98
N LYS A 41 15.66 -25.66 32.87
CA LYS A 41 15.49 -27.13 32.74
C LYS A 41 14.02 -27.59 32.96
N ILE A 42 13.06 -26.84 32.45
CA ILE A 42 11.64 -27.19 32.46
C ILE A 42 11.21 -27.31 31.00
N GLU A 43 10.63 -28.43 30.64
CA GLU A 43 10.27 -28.78 29.27
C GLU A 43 9.44 -27.69 28.56
N PHE A 44 8.46 -27.12 29.27
CA PHE A 44 7.65 -25.99 28.76
C PHE A 44 8.52 -24.81 28.30
N PHE A 45 9.54 -24.42 29.08
CA PHE A 45 10.42 -23.31 28.72
C PHE A 45 11.34 -23.62 27.55
N GLN A 46 11.68 -24.87 27.33
CA GLN A 46 12.46 -25.29 26.18
C GLN A 46 11.65 -25.16 24.89
N TYR A 47 10.39 -25.63 24.87
CA TYR A 47 9.49 -25.44 23.73
C TYR A 47 9.19 -23.97 23.48
N PHE A 48 8.93 -23.20 24.55
CA PHE A 48 8.71 -21.77 24.46
C PHE A 48 9.91 -21.02 23.87
N SER A 49 11.14 -21.40 24.25
CA SER A 49 12.36 -20.87 23.71
C SER A 49 12.54 -21.19 22.22
N LEU A 50 12.33 -22.44 21.79
CA LEU A 50 12.40 -22.84 20.39
C LEU A 50 11.39 -22.07 19.53
N PHE A 51 10.18 -21.89 20.04
CA PHE A 51 9.17 -21.07 19.36
C PHE A 51 9.62 -19.61 19.18
N ASN A 52 10.14 -18.98 20.25
CA ASN A 52 10.66 -17.60 20.17
C ASN A 52 11.88 -17.47 19.27
N PHE A 53 12.77 -18.48 19.25
CA PHE A 53 13.88 -18.53 18.31
C PHE A 53 13.41 -18.58 16.85
N SER A 54 12.39 -19.37 16.57
CA SER A 54 11.78 -19.43 15.23
C SER A 54 11.18 -18.08 14.82
N ILE A 55 10.45 -17.40 15.73
CA ILE A 55 9.95 -16.05 15.50
C ILE A 55 11.08 -15.07 15.25
N PHE A 56 12.16 -15.13 16.04
CA PHE A 56 13.33 -14.28 15.85
C PHE A 56 13.93 -14.47 14.44
N LEU A 57 14.14 -15.71 13.99
CA LEU A 57 14.68 -15.99 12.65
C LEU A 57 13.77 -15.42 11.55
N ILE A 58 12.45 -15.64 11.66
CA ILE A 58 11.48 -15.16 10.67
C ILE A 58 11.44 -13.63 10.62
N THR A 59 11.60 -12.95 11.76
CA THR A 59 11.50 -11.50 11.84
C THR A 59 12.83 -10.79 11.60
N ALA A 60 13.98 -11.36 12.02
CA ALA A 60 15.29 -10.74 11.95
C ALA A 60 16.04 -10.97 10.63
N VAL A 61 15.88 -12.15 9.99
CA VAL A 61 16.51 -12.43 8.71
C VAL A 61 15.82 -11.59 7.62
N PRO A 62 16.54 -10.76 6.85
CA PRO A 62 15.94 -9.92 5.83
C PRO A 62 15.19 -10.74 4.79
N PHE A 63 13.89 -10.53 4.69
CA PHE A 63 13.03 -11.25 3.76
C PHE A 63 12.02 -10.29 3.11
N ASN A 64 11.93 -10.37 1.78
CA ASN A 64 10.92 -9.68 0.98
C ASN A 64 10.37 -10.62 -0.08
N PHE A 65 9.12 -10.97 0.04
CA PHE A 65 8.42 -11.79 -0.94
C PHE A 65 7.17 -11.05 -1.43
N ASN A 66 7.17 -10.65 -2.71
CA ASN A 66 6.05 -9.95 -3.35
C ASN A 66 5.53 -8.72 -2.56
N GLY A 67 6.43 -7.99 -1.89
CA GLY A 67 6.07 -6.81 -1.10
C GLY A 67 5.74 -7.09 0.37
N PHE A 68 5.68 -8.36 0.77
CA PHE A 68 5.68 -8.73 2.19
C PHE A 68 7.11 -8.62 2.73
N MET A 69 7.36 -7.58 3.49
CA MET A 69 8.65 -7.29 4.10
C MET A 69 8.57 -7.56 5.59
N ASN A 70 9.51 -8.36 6.10
CA ASN A 70 9.67 -8.53 7.54
C ASN A 70 10.49 -7.38 8.17
N ASP A 71 10.56 -7.35 9.50
CA ASP A 71 11.30 -6.32 10.23
C ASP A 71 12.78 -6.30 9.85
N GLY A 72 13.40 -7.46 9.66
CA GLY A 72 14.79 -7.58 9.22
C GLY A 72 15.07 -6.91 7.88
N TYR A 73 14.18 -7.07 6.91
CA TYR A 73 14.31 -6.39 5.61
C TYR A 73 14.15 -4.87 5.75
N ASN A 74 13.17 -4.43 6.53
CA ASN A 74 12.96 -3.01 6.80
C ASN A 74 14.16 -2.38 7.51
N ILE A 75 14.73 -3.08 8.52
CA ILE A 75 15.95 -2.68 9.22
C ILE A 75 17.12 -2.57 8.22
N TYR A 76 17.34 -3.60 7.41
CA TYR A 76 18.39 -3.62 6.40
C TYR A 76 18.31 -2.40 5.47
N LYS A 77 17.13 -2.12 4.91
CA LYS A 77 16.89 -0.99 4.01
C LYS A 77 17.12 0.38 4.69
N LEU A 78 16.71 0.53 5.93
CA LEU A 78 16.93 1.77 6.71
C LEU A 78 18.42 1.97 7.02
N VAL A 79 19.14 0.90 7.35
CA VAL A 79 20.58 0.97 7.64
C VAL A 79 21.38 1.30 6.38
N THR A 80 21.01 0.73 5.24
CA THR A 80 21.65 1.01 3.93
C THR A 80 21.26 2.35 3.34
N LYS A 81 20.36 3.11 4.00
CA LYS A 81 19.88 4.42 3.56
C LYS A 81 19.34 4.40 2.12
N ASP A 82 18.54 3.38 1.80
CA ASP A 82 17.85 3.28 0.52
C ASP A 82 16.80 4.39 0.42
N TYR A 83 17.10 5.42 -0.38
CA TYR A 83 16.23 6.61 -0.51
C TYR A 83 14.83 6.28 -1.04
N ILE A 84 14.73 5.31 -1.98
CA ILE A 84 13.42 4.90 -2.53
C ILE A 84 12.61 4.24 -1.43
N PHE A 85 13.24 3.40 -0.61
CA PHE A 85 12.60 2.73 0.51
C PHE A 85 12.19 3.73 1.61
N GLU A 86 13.04 4.70 1.94
CA GLU A 86 12.69 5.77 2.90
C GLU A 86 11.45 6.53 2.43
N MET A 87 11.41 6.92 1.15
CA MET A 87 10.26 7.60 0.57
C MET A 87 9.01 6.72 0.56
N TYR A 88 9.14 5.43 0.20
CA TYR A 88 8.06 4.46 0.29
C TYR A 88 7.48 4.38 1.71
N TYR A 89 8.33 4.34 2.72
CA TYR A 89 7.93 4.27 4.11
C TYR A 89 7.18 5.54 4.57
N ILE A 90 7.69 6.73 4.20
CA ILE A 90 7.04 8.02 4.48
C ILE A 90 5.64 8.05 3.85
N VAL A 91 5.54 7.70 2.58
CA VAL A 91 4.30 7.73 1.81
C VAL A 91 3.28 6.73 2.37
N SER A 92 3.69 5.49 2.63
CA SER A 92 2.82 4.46 3.23
C SER A 92 2.24 4.92 4.56
N ASN A 93 3.08 5.48 5.44
CA ASN A 93 2.62 6.00 6.72
C ASN A 93 1.68 7.19 6.55
N SER A 94 1.94 8.08 5.58
CA SER A 94 1.06 9.22 5.31
C SER A 94 -0.34 8.78 4.88
N LEU A 95 -0.45 7.71 4.09
CA LEU A 95 -1.73 7.16 3.65
C LEU A 95 -2.51 6.48 4.79
N LEU A 96 -1.82 5.84 5.72
CA LEU A 96 -2.43 5.12 6.84
C LEU A 96 -2.79 6.03 8.02
N ASN A 97 -2.14 7.18 8.15
CA ASN A 97 -2.37 8.13 9.22
C ASN A 97 -3.56 9.06 8.93
N LYS A 98 -4.02 9.74 9.99
CA LYS A 98 -5.04 10.77 9.88
C LYS A 98 -4.60 11.85 8.90
N TYR A 99 -5.50 12.23 7.99
CA TYR A 99 -5.27 13.31 7.03
C TYR A 99 -4.89 14.62 7.72
N ASN A 100 -3.89 15.30 7.18
CA ASN A 100 -3.52 16.67 7.55
C ASN A 100 -2.95 17.39 6.31
N GLN A 101 -2.76 18.70 6.40
CA GLN A 101 -2.26 19.53 5.29
C GLN A 101 -0.87 19.11 4.77
N SER A 102 -0.07 18.44 5.59
CA SER A 102 1.27 17.98 5.22
C SER A 102 1.28 16.57 4.58
N THR A 103 0.12 15.93 4.46
CA THR A 103 0.04 14.52 3.99
C THR A 103 0.68 14.34 2.61
N PHE A 104 0.48 15.28 1.69
CA PHE A 104 0.96 15.18 0.30
C PHE A 104 2.18 16.04 -0.03
N LEU A 105 2.95 16.52 0.96
CA LEU A 105 4.14 17.36 0.73
C LEU A 105 5.18 16.70 -0.18
N ASN A 106 5.29 15.37 -0.14
CA ASN A 106 6.30 14.62 -0.90
C ASN A 106 5.85 14.20 -2.31
N SER A 107 4.67 14.58 -2.75
CA SER A 107 4.10 14.08 -4.02
C SER A 107 4.90 14.50 -5.26
N ASN A 108 5.53 15.67 -5.26
CA ASN A 108 6.42 16.10 -6.33
C ASN A 108 7.67 15.19 -6.42
N GLU A 109 8.22 14.81 -5.27
CA GLU A 109 9.39 13.93 -5.20
C GLU A 109 9.02 12.51 -5.63
N VAL A 110 7.87 12.01 -5.22
CA VAL A 110 7.30 10.74 -5.68
C VAL A 110 7.19 10.71 -7.21
N CYS A 111 6.66 11.76 -7.83
CA CYS A 111 6.60 11.87 -9.30
C CYS A 111 7.97 11.86 -9.96
N LYS A 112 8.98 12.52 -9.36
CA LYS A 112 10.36 12.47 -9.86
C LYS A 112 10.95 11.06 -9.78
N ILE A 113 10.71 10.35 -8.68
CA ILE A 113 11.17 8.97 -8.49
C ILE A 113 10.54 8.05 -9.55
N ILE A 114 9.22 8.13 -9.78
CA ILE A 114 8.53 7.35 -10.82
C ILE A 114 9.15 7.63 -12.20
N LYS A 115 9.47 8.90 -12.50
CA LYS A 115 10.06 9.28 -13.78
C LYS A 115 11.49 8.78 -14.01
N LYS A 116 12.30 8.81 -12.96
CA LYS A 116 13.73 8.49 -13.06
C LYS A 116 14.01 6.99 -13.02
N ASN A 117 13.17 6.22 -12.35
CA ASN A 117 13.43 4.81 -12.08
C ASN A 117 12.44 3.93 -12.87
N LYS A 118 12.92 3.40 -13.99
CA LYS A 118 12.13 2.49 -14.84
C LYS A 118 11.79 1.15 -14.17
N GLU A 119 12.56 0.72 -13.19
CA GLU A 119 12.45 -0.60 -12.56
C GLU A 119 12.09 -0.53 -11.06
N LEU A 120 11.12 0.31 -10.72
CA LEU A 120 10.61 0.31 -9.36
C LEU A 120 9.94 -1.04 -9.04
N PRO A 121 10.18 -1.60 -7.84
CA PRO A 121 9.41 -2.74 -7.37
C PRO A 121 7.90 -2.42 -7.39
N LEU A 122 7.06 -3.36 -7.83
CA LEU A 122 5.62 -3.13 -8.01
C LEU A 122 4.91 -2.64 -6.73
N TYR A 123 5.33 -3.12 -5.56
CA TYR A 123 4.75 -2.67 -4.29
C TYR A 123 5.04 -1.19 -4.00
N VAL A 124 6.26 -0.72 -4.34
CA VAL A 124 6.64 0.69 -4.21
C VAL A 124 5.85 1.53 -5.20
N LEU A 125 5.84 1.11 -6.47
CA LEU A 125 5.14 1.81 -7.53
C LEU A 125 3.64 1.94 -7.22
N ASN A 126 2.98 0.86 -6.81
CA ASN A 126 1.57 0.87 -6.42
C ASN A 126 1.27 1.85 -5.29
N THR A 127 2.11 1.89 -4.26
CA THR A 127 1.96 2.83 -3.15
C THR A 127 2.12 4.28 -3.60
N PHE A 128 3.09 4.54 -4.46
CA PHE A 128 3.33 5.88 -5.03
C PHE A 128 2.18 6.32 -5.94
N LEU A 129 1.62 5.42 -6.75
CA LEU A 129 0.46 5.71 -7.59
C LEU A 129 -0.77 6.05 -6.75
N LEU A 130 -1.08 5.25 -5.73
CA LEU A 130 -2.17 5.55 -4.81
C LEU A 130 -2.00 6.91 -4.13
N TYR A 131 -0.79 7.24 -3.71
CA TYR A 131 -0.51 8.52 -3.08
C TYR A 131 -0.84 9.71 -3.99
N VAL A 132 -0.44 9.65 -5.27
CA VAL A 132 -0.74 10.70 -6.24
C VAL A 132 -2.22 10.72 -6.64
N ILE A 133 -2.86 9.54 -6.75
CA ILE A 133 -4.30 9.44 -7.00
C ILE A 133 -5.10 10.06 -5.85
N TYR A 134 -4.74 9.77 -4.61
CA TYR A 134 -5.44 10.27 -3.42
C TYR A 134 -5.23 11.77 -3.23
N GLU A 135 -4.04 12.30 -3.55
CA GLU A 135 -3.86 13.75 -3.63
C GLU A 135 -4.85 14.38 -4.63
N TYR A 136 -4.95 13.81 -5.84
CA TYR A 136 -5.92 14.30 -6.83
C TYR A 136 -7.37 14.26 -6.31
N LEU A 137 -7.78 13.18 -5.66
CA LEU A 137 -9.15 13.05 -5.16
C LEU A 137 -9.50 14.14 -4.14
N ILE A 138 -8.53 14.59 -3.35
CA ILE A 138 -8.70 15.62 -2.34
C ILE A 138 -8.55 17.02 -2.95
N ASP A 139 -7.50 17.25 -3.75
CA ASP A 139 -7.15 18.59 -4.25
C ASP A 139 -7.71 18.89 -5.65
N LYS A 140 -8.27 17.88 -6.33
CA LYS A 140 -8.82 17.96 -7.72
C LYS A 140 -7.81 18.40 -8.79
N ASN A 141 -6.51 18.38 -8.51
CA ASN A 141 -5.45 18.78 -9.44
C ASN A 141 -4.81 17.58 -10.14
N ASN A 142 -5.14 17.37 -11.41
CA ASN A 142 -4.67 16.23 -12.20
C ASN A 142 -3.29 16.42 -12.85
N ARG A 143 -2.60 17.55 -12.60
CA ARG A 143 -1.30 17.87 -13.24
C ARG A 143 -0.26 16.78 -13.06
N LYS A 144 -0.17 16.21 -11.86
CA LYS A 144 0.80 15.15 -11.55
C LYS A 144 0.46 13.84 -12.24
N LEU A 145 -0.83 13.48 -12.31
CA LEU A 145 -1.29 12.30 -13.04
C LEU A 145 -0.98 12.41 -14.54
N LYS A 146 -1.25 13.57 -15.16
CA LYS A 146 -0.86 13.85 -16.57
C LYS A 146 0.64 13.70 -16.79
N LEU A 147 1.46 13.99 -15.79
CA LEU A 147 2.90 13.97 -15.85
C LEU A 147 3.48 12.55 -15.79
N ILE A 148 2.87 11.62 -15.06
CA ILE A 148 3.34 10.25 -14.89
C ILE A 148 2.67 9.27 -15.86
N TYR A 149 1.45 9.52 -16.31
CA TYR A 149 0.68 8.61 -17.17
C TYR A 149 1.42 8.19 -18.44
N PRO A 150 2.10 9.08 -19.23
CA PRO A 150 2.80 8.67 -20.44
C PRO A 150 3.96 7.70 -20.20
N ILE A 151 4.47 7.62 -18.97
CA ILE A 151 5.53 6.68 -18.60
C ILE A 151 4.89 5.32 -18.30
N LEU A 152 3.79 5.33 -17.54
CA LEU A 152 3.08 4.13 -17.12
C LEU A 152 2.45 3.39 -18.31
N SER A 153 1.87 4.14 -19.26
CA SER A 153 1.20 3.58 -20.44
C SER A 153 2.14 2.93 -21.46
N LYS A 154 3.44 3.30 -21.43
CA LYS A 154 4.47 2.72 -22.33
C LYS A 154 5.12 1.46 -21.80
N GLU A 155 4.91 1.14 -20.52
CA GLU A 155 5.56 0.00 -19.91
C GLU A 155 4.74 -1.27 -20.15
N ASP A 156 5.27 -2.18 -20.97
CA ASP A 156 4.76 -3.57 -21.15
C ASP A 156 4.90 -4.44 -19.88
N LYS A 157 5.03 -3.82 -18.69
CA LYS A 157 5.12 -4.50 -17.38
C LYS A 157 3.88 -5.35 -17.04
N ILE A 158 2.91 -5.41 -17.96
CA ILE A 158 1.58 -5.98 -17.73
C ILE A 158 1.49 -7.40 -18.31
N LEU A 159 2.53 -8.19 -18.20
CA LEU A 159 2.54 -9.44 -18.95
C LEU A 159 1.86 -10.65 -18.27
N ASN A 160 1.62 -10.58 -16.96
CA ASN A 160 0.97 -11.71 -16.27
C ASN A 160 0.08 -11.22 -15.12
N ASN A 161 -1.20 -10.97 -15.39
CA ASN A 161 -2.21 -10.57 -14.39
C ASN A 161 -2.52 -11.64 -13.31
N LYS A 162 -1.58 -12.55 -13.04
CA LYS A 162 -1.72 -13.64 -12.08
C LYS A 162 -1.42 -13.22 -10.64
N SER A 163 -0.58 -12.18 -10.42
CA SER A 163 -0.24 -11.74 -9.06
C SER A 163 -1.16 -10.61 -8.58
N TYR A 164 -1.36 -10.55 -7.25
CA TYR A 164 -2.08 -9.46 -6.60
C TYR A 164 -1.47 -8.09 -6.95
N LEU A 165 -0.16 -7.93 -6.86
CA LEU A 165 0.51 -6.65 -7.12
C LEU A 165 0.34 -6.17 -8.56
N GLN A 166 0.33 -7.07 -9.54
CA GLN A 166 0.08 -6.72 -10.93
C GLN A 166 -1.37 -6.29 -11.17
N ASN A 167 -2.33 -7.01 -10.59
CA ASN A 167 -3.74 -6.60 -10.67
C ASN A 167 -4.00 -5.27 -9.96
N PHE A 168 -3.31 -5.02 -8.85
CA PHE A 168 -3.40 -3.76 -8.14
C PHE A 168 -2.77 -2.60 -8.95
N TYR A 169 -1.68 -2.86 -9.67
CA TYR A 169 -1.10 -1.90 -10.62
C TYR A 169 -2.08 -1.55 -11.75
N LEU A 170 -2.71 -2.57 -12.36
CA LEU A 170 -3.73 -2.36 -13.39
C LEU A 170 -4.92 -1.57 -12.86
N ALA A 171 -5.36 -1.85 -11.64
CA ALA A 171 -6.42 -1.08 -10.99
C ALA A 171 -6.04 0.39 -10.79
N ASN A 172 -4.80 0.67 -10.36
CA ASN A 172 -4.30 2.03 -10.24
C ASN A 172 -4.20 2.73 -11.60
N LEU A 173 -3.71 2.04 -12.62
CA LEU A 173 -3.64 2.57 -13.98
C LEU A 173 -5.04 2.90 -14.53
N TYR A 174 -6.00 1.99 -14.35
CA TYR A 174 -7.40 2.21 -14.72
C TYR A 174 -8.00 3.44 -14.05
N MET A 175 -7.72 3.67 -12.76
CA MET A 175 -8.15 4.87 -12.04
C MET A 175 -7.56 6.15 -12.65
N ILE A 176 -6.27 6.11 -13.01
CA ILE A 176 -5.61 7.26 -13.65
C ILE A 176 -6.24 7.54 -15.02
N GLU A 177 -6.49 6.52 -15.82
CA GLU A 177 -7.14 6.63 -17.13
C GLU A 177 -8.56 7.20 -16.99
N TYR A 178 -9.32 6.73 -16.00
CA TYR A 178 -10.64 7.27 -15.68
C TYR A 178 -10.57 8.77 -15.35
N ILE A 179 -9.66 9.17 -14.44
CA ILE A 179 -9.48 10.56 -14.03
C ILE A 179 -9.09 11.46 -15.22
N LEU A 180 -8.24 10.95 -16.10
CA LEU A 180 -7.76 11.69 -17.26
C LEU A 180 -8.70 11.62 -18.46
N SER A 181 -9.81 10.92 -18.36
CA SER A 181 -10.79 10.69 -19.44
C SER A 181 -10.16 10.06 -20.69
N VAL A 182 -9.19 9.18 -20.49
CA VAL A 182 -8.55 8.38 -21.54
C VAL A 182 -9.32 7.06 -21.72
N ASP A 183 -9.24 6.42 -22.91
CA ASP A 183 -9.85 5.11 -23.13
C ASP A 183 -9.23 4.06 -22.20
N ASN A 184 -10.05 3.51 -21.32
CA ASN A 184 -9.65 2.58 -20.25
C ASN A 184 -10.20 1.15 -20.43
N LYS A 185 -10.92 0.88 -21.54
CA LYS A 185 -11.55 -0.41 -21.78
C LYS A 185 -10.54 -1.56 -21.85
N GLN A 186 -9.39 -1.32 -22.46
CA GLN A 186 -8.34 -2.33 -22.58
C GLN A 186 -7.71 -2.66 -21.24
N THR A 187 -7.48 -1.65 -20.40
CA THR A 187 -6.93 -1.83 -19.05
C THR A 187 -7.91 -2.61 -18.18
N PHE A 188 -9.21 -2.26 -18.22
CA PHE A 188 -10.23 -2.98 -17.46
C PHE A 188 -10.28 -4.47 -17.80
N LYS A 189 -10.26 -4.84 -19.10
CA LYS A 189 -10.30 -6.24 -19.55
C LYS A 189 -9.14 -7.08 -19.00
N LYS A 190 -8.01 -6.46 -18.66
CA LYS A 190 -6.85 -7.14 -18.12
C LYS A 190 -6.91 -7.33 -16.60
N ILE A 191 -7.84 -6.66 -15.88
CA ILE A 191 -7.95 -6.74 -14.43
C ILE A 191 -8.67 -8.02 -14.02
N ASN A 192 -8.04 -8.84 -13.19
CA ASN A 192 -8.70 -9.94 -12.51
C ASN A 192 -9.29 -9.48 -11.17
N LEU A 193 -10.56 -9.11 -11.18
CA LEU A 193 -11.25 -8.57 -10.00
C LEU A 193 -11.27 -9.55 -8.81
N LYS A 194 -11.19 -10.87 -9.03
CA LYS A 194 -11.23 -11.87 -7.96
C LYS A 194 -10.00 -11.82 -7.04
N ILE A 195 -8.87 -11.34 -7.58
CA ILE A 195 -7.59 -11.27 -6.86
C ILE A 195 -7.49 -9.99 -6.03
N LEU A 196 -8.22 -8.93 -6.38
CA LEU A 196 -8.19 -7.66 -5.67
C LEU A 196 -8.87 -7.75 -4.29
N ASP A 197 -8.40 -6.92 -3.36
CA ASP A 197 -9.08 -6.68 -2.09
C ASP A 197 -10.49 -6.10 -2.29
N SER A 198 -11.32 -6.14 -1.24
CA SER A 198 -12.73 -5.74 -1.32
C SER A 198 -12.91 -4.27 -1.73
N ILE A 199 -12.10 -3.34 -1.20
CA ILE A 199 -12.19 -1.91 -1.55
C ILE A 199 -11.84 -1.72 -3.02
N SER A 200 -10.67 -2.20 -3.45
CA SER A 200 -10.20 -2.03 -4.83
C SER A 200 -11.16 -2.66 -5.83
N ARG A 201 -11.68 -3.85 -5.51
CA ARG A 201 -12.67 -4.55 -6.36
C ARG A 201 -13.94 -3.75 -6.53
N SER A 202 -14.55 -3.30 -5.44
CA SER A 202 -15.82 -2.56 -5.49
C SER A 202 -15.66 -1.22 -6.15
N ARG A 203 -14.56 -0.51 -5.89
CA ARG A 203 -14.23 0.74 -6.56
C ARG A 203 -14.11 0.55 -8.08
N ILE A 204 -13.35 -0.43 -8.55
CA ILE A 204 -13.17 -0.67 -9.99
C ILE A 204 -14.49 -1.07 -10.66
N LYS A 205 -15.33 -1.87 -10.01
CA LYS A 205 -16.68 -2.17 -10.53
C LYS A 205 -17.51 -0.91 -10.67
N TYR A 206 -17.59 -0.09 -9.62
CA TYR A 206 -18.34 1.16 -9.64
C TYR A 206 -17.88 2.10 -10.77
N LEU A 207 -16.57 2.33 -10.89
CA LEU A 207 -16.01 3.17 -11.95
C LEU A 207 -16.30 2.62 -13.35
N ASN A 208 -16.27 1.30 -13.53
CA ASN A 208 -16.59 0.67 -14.81
C ASN A 208 -18.06 0.86 -15.20
N PHE A 209 -19.00 0.66 -14.29
CA PHE A 209 -20.42 0.91 -14.57
C PHE A 209 -20.65 2.39 -14.94
N LYS A 210 -20.00 3.31 -14.24
CA LYS A 210 -20.06 4.75 -14.53
C LYS A 210 -19.47 5.08 -15.91
N CYS A 211 -18.37 4.45 -16.32
CA CYS A 211 -17.77 4.59 -17.66
C CYS A 211 -18.66 4.06 -18.78
N LEU A 212 -19.30 2.92 -18.55
CA LEU A 212 -20.16 2.28 -19.56
C LEU A 212 -21.52 2.96 -19.70
N LYS A 213 -21.83 3.95 -18.86
CA LYS A 213 -23.16 4.56 -18.75
C LYS A 213 -24.23 3.46 -18.61
N SER A 214 -23.94 2.49 -17.75
CA SER A 214 -24.88 1.43 -17.37
C SER A 214 -26.19 2.02 -16.83
N ALA A 215 -27.22 1.17 -16.70
CA ALA A 215 -28.47 1.61 -16.10
C ALA A 215 -28.25 2.24 -14.71
N ASP A 216 -29.00 3.28 -14.36
CA ASP A 216 -28.84 4.03 -13.11
C ASP A 216 -28.95 3.13 -11.87
N ASP A 217 -29.75 2.06 -11.95
CA ASP A 217 -29.90 1.07 -10.89
C ASP A 217 -28.59 0.29 -10.64
N GLU A 218 -27.87 -0.12 -11.68
CA GLU A 218 -26.59 -0.82 -11.55
C GLU A 218 -25.51 0.06 -10.94
N ILE A 219 -25.45 1.33 -11.36
CA ILE A 219 -24.55 2.34 -10.81
C ILE A 219 -24.87 2.56 -9.33
N SER A 220 -26.15 2.76 -8.99
CA SER A 220 -26.63 2.98 -7.63
C SER A 220 -26.32 1.79 -6.71
N GLN A 221 -26.55 0.56 -7.19
CA GLN A 221 -26.25 -0.64 -6.44
C GLN A 221 -24.73 -0.78 -6.17
N SER A 222 -23.90 -0.58 -7.21
CA SER A 222 -22.45 -0.68 -7.07
C SER A 222 -21.87 0.42 -6.16
N MET A 223 -22.45 1.62 -6.21
CA MET A 223 -22.10 2.73 -5.32
C MET A 223 -22.46 2.41 -3.87
N THR A 224 -23.63 1.81 -3.63
CA THR A 224 -24.07 1.40 -2.29
C THR A 224 -23.16 0.30 -1.73
N GLU A 225 -22.81 -0.73 -2.53
CA GLU A 225 -21.85 -1.78 -2.14
C GLU A 225 -20.52 -1.17 -1.72
N PHE A 226 -19.96 -0.29 -2.53
CA PHE A 226 -18.68 0.36 -2.26
C PHE A 226 -18.74 1.24 -0.99
N SER A 227 -19.79 2.04 -0.83
CA SER A 227 -19.99 2.89 0.35
C SER A 227 -20.08 2.07 1.64
N ASN A 228 -20.77 0.93 1.62
CA ASN A 228 -20.90 0.05 2.77
C ASN A 228 -19.56 -0.58 3.16
N ILE A 229 -18.75 -0.97 2.18
CA ILE A 229 -17.39 -1.48 2.44
C ILE A 229 -16.54 -0.40 3.13
N ILE A 230 -16.57 0.85 2.66
CA ILE A 230 -15.81 1.95 3.26
C ILE A 230 -16.29 2.25 4.69
N LYS A 231 -17.60 2.25 4.92
CA LYS A 231 -18.17 2.50 6.26
C LYS A 231 -17.72 1.48 7.31
N ASN A 232 -17.51 0.23 6.91
CA ASN A 232 -17.10 -0.86 7.79
C ASN A 232 -15.63 -0.80 8.22
N TYR A 233 -14.83 0.11 7.69
CA TYR A 233 -13.45 0.27 8.12
C TYR A 233 -13.37 0.97 9.49
N SER A 234 -12.56 0.41 10.37
CA SER A 234 -12.43 0.87 11.77
C SER A 234 -11.87 2.29 11.90
N ASP A 235 -11.00 2.71 10.98
CA ASP A 235 -10.40 4.04 10.99
C ASP A 235 -10.93 4.92 9.86
N GLN A 236 -12.03 5.63 10.15
CA GLN A 236 -12.68 6.55 9.22
C GLN A 236 -11.91 7.86 9.00
N THR A 237 -10.82 8.09 9.74
CA THR A 237 -10.04 9.34 9.72
C THR A 237 -8.72 9.22 8.95
N SER A 238 -8.34 8.01 8.51
CA SER A 238 -7.13 7.81 7.72
C SER A 238 -7.25 8.50 6.36
N THR A 239 -6.12 9.00 5.85
CA THR A 239 -6.05 9.65 4.53
C THR A 239 -6.62 8.75 3.43
N MET A 240 -6.31 7.45 3.48
CA MET A 240 -6.82 6.47 2.54
C MET A 240 -8.36 6.44 2.52
N ILE A 241 -9.00 6.31 3.67
CA ILE A 241 -10.47 6.24 3.74
C ILE A 241 -11.12 7.56 3.35
N ILE A 242 -10.54 8.70 3.73
CA ILE A 242 -11.03 10.01 3.32
C ILE A 242 -11.00 10.15 1.78
N ALA A 243 -9.88 9.75 1.15
CA ALA A 243 -9.76 9.78 -0.31
C ALA A 243 -10.74 8.82 -1.00
N GLU A 244 -10.91 7.60 -0.47
CA GLU A 244 -11.88 6.64 -1.03
C GLU A 244 -13.32 7.15 -1.00
N LYS A 245 -13.71 7.90 0.05
CA LYS A 245 -15.04 8.54 0.13
C LYS A 245 -15.27 9.55 -1.00
N GLN A 246 -14.21 10.19 -1.50
CA GLN A 246 -14.34 11.17 -2.59
C GLN A 246 -14.81 10.53 -3.92
N TRP A 247 -14.58 9.24 -4.14
CA TRP A 247 -15.10 8.53 -5.31
C TRP A 247 -16.63 8.47 -5.33
N VAL A 248 -17.25 8.41 -4.16
CA VAL A 248 -18.71 8.30 -4.00
C VAL A 248 -19.38 9.66 -4.03
N GLN A 249 -18.66 10.72 -3.63
CA GLN A 249 -19.18 12.09 -3.55
C GLN A 249 -19.08 12.86 -4.88
N ASN A 250 -18.34 12.34 -5.84
CA ASN A 250 -18.14 12.94 -7.17
C ASN A 250 -18.74 12.07 -8.27
#